data_65872e8a1c7d1a7e99d80e835a3a7f51
#
_entry.id   65872e8a1c7d1a7e99d80e835a3a7f51
#
_cell.length_a   1.000
_cell.length_b   1.000
_cell.length_c   1.000
_cell.angle_alpha   90.00
_cell.angle_beta   90.00
_cell.angle_gamma   90.00
#
_symmetry.space_group_name_H-M   'P 1'
#
loop_
_entity.id
_entity.type
_entity.pdbx_description
1 polymer ?
#
loop_
_entity_poly.entity_id
_entity_poly.type
_entity_poly.pdbx_seq_one_letter_code
_entity_poly.pdbx_strand_id
1 'polypeptide(L)'
;EIRLSLVGSEMCIRDSSYMGATVLHEDSIFPLRQEGIPIHVLNTNAPQDPGTMIVENTCSKPKFTITGIAGKKGFASITVEKSMMNTEIGFGRKVLGVFDDNNLSFEHMPSGIDTMTVFVHQNEFAEKEQQVIAGLHRAVQPDSIDLESDLALIAVVGRGMRRTRGTAGRIFSALAHAHVNVKMIDQGSSEL
;
A
#
# COMPACT_ATOMS: atom_id res chain seq x y z
N GLU A 1 8.50 17.39 4.24
CA GLU A 1 9.01 17.23 5.63
C GLU A 1 7.87 16.75 6.51
N ILE A 2 7.86 15.46 6.84
CA ILE A 2 6.86 14.90 7.74
C ILE A 2 7.33 15.24 9.16
N ARG A 3 6.67 16.18 9.83
CA ARG A 3 6.87 16.40 11.26
C ARG A 3 6.24 15.22 12.01
N LEU A 4 7.07 14.25 12.32
CA LEU A 4 6.74 13.17 13.26
C LEU A 4 6.85 13.70 14.69
N SER A 5 5.84 14.39 15.19
CA SER A 5 5.70 14.71 16.60
C SER A 5 4.51 13.94 17.18
N LEU A 6 4.56 12.61 17.21
CA LEU A 6 3.44 11.82 17.73
C LEU A 6 3.92 10.46 18.20
N VAL A 7 3.41 10.05 19.33
CA VAL A 7 3.41 8.65 19.76
C VAL A 7 2.68 7.87 18.67
N GLY A 8 3.43 7.25 17.77
CA GLY A 8 2.89 6.45 16.67
C GLY A 8 2.66 5.02 17.12
N SER A 9 1.59 4.37 16.66
CA SER A 9 1.52 2.92 16.74
C SER A 9 2.48 2.32 15.71
N GLU A 10 3.12 1.22 16.05
CA GLU A 10 4.06 0.51 15.16
C GLU A 10 3.45 0.20 13.79
N MET A 11 2.17 -0.15 13.75
CA MET A 11 1.45 -0.44 12.51
C MET A 11 1.44 0.76 11.56
N CYS A 12 1.06 1.95 12.04
CA CYS A 12 1.03 3.15 11.19
C CYS A 12 2.42 3.56 10.70
N ILE A 13 3.46 3.34 11.52
CA ILE A 13 4.84 3.69 11.15
C ILE A 13 5.38 2.69 10.14
N ARG A 14 5.14 1.40 10.32
CA ARG A 14 5.51 0.37 9.37
C ARG A 14 4.87 0.62 7.99
N ASP A 15 3.56 0.82 7.95
CA ASP A 15 2.83 1.05 6.71
C ASP A 15 3.35 2.32 6.00
N SER A 16 3.64 3.38 6.75
CA SER A 16 4.27 4.59 6.21
C SER A 16 5.70 4.34 5.71
N SER A 17 6.49 3.53 6.41
CA SER A 17 7.87 3.21 6.02
C SER A 17 7.92 2.36 4.76
N TYR A 18 7.06 1.36 4.66
CA TYR A 18 6.91 0.53 3.46
C TYR A 18 6.55 1.37 2.24
N MET A 19 5.70 2.37 2.41
CA MET A 19 5.27 3.29 1.36
C MET A 19 6.24 4.46 1.10
N GLY A 20 7.47 4.39 1.62
CA GLY A 20 8.56 5.32 1.28
C GLY A 20 8.85 6.40 2.31
N ALA A 21 8.32 6.33 3.52
CA ALA A 21 8.79 7.18 4.61
C ALA A 21 10.17 6.72 5.11
N THR A 22 11.17 7.62 5.07
CA THR A 22 12.59 7.30 5.27
C THR A 22 13.08 7.37 6.73
N VAL A 23 12.19 7.42 7.71
CA VAL A 23 12.58 7.63 9.12
C VAL A 23 13.12 6.35 9.77
N LEU A 24 12.51 5.20 9.48
CA LEU A 24 12.93 3.89 9.97
C LEU A 24 12.66 2.86 8.87
N HIS A 25 13.61 1.94 8.69
CA HIS A 25 13.39 0.80 7.82
C HIS A 25 12.50 -0.24 8.52
N GLU A 26 11.57 -0.86 7.79
CA GLU A 26 10.63 -1.82 8.38
C GLU A 26 11.34 -3.02 9.02
N ASP A 27 12.43 -3.51 8.41
CA ASP A 27 13.24 -4.60 8.96
C ASP A 27 13.84 -4.28 10.34
N SER A 28 14.03 -3.00 10.66
CA SER A 28 14.51 -2.57 11.97
C SER A 28 13.42 -2.58 13.03
N ILE A 29 12.16 -2.46 12.63
CA ILE A 29 11.01 -2.44 13.53
C ILE A 29 10.58 -3.87 13.91
N PHE A 30 10.64 -4.78 12.95
CA PHE A 30 10.10 -6.14 13.09
C PHE A 30 10.65 -6.94 14.28
N PRO A 31 11.97 -7.07 14.50
CA PRO A 31 12.49 -7.85 15.62
C PRO A 31 12.14 -7.24 16.99
N LEU A 32 12.15 -5.90 17.11
CA LEU A 32 11.81 -5.22 18.34
C LEU A 32 10.34 -5.37 18.72
N ARG A 33 9.48 -5.39 17.71
CA ARG A 33 8.04 -5.61 17.89
C ARG A 33 7.73 -7.00 18.43
N GLN A 34 8.41 -8.04 17.94
CA GLN A 34 8.20 -9.41 18.43
C GLN A 34 8.48 -9.53 19.94
N GLU A 35 9.45 -8.77 20.41
CA GLU A 35 9.85 -8.73 21.83
C GLU A 35 9.13 -7.66 22.65
N GLY A 36 8.22 -6.88 22.03
CA GLY A 36 7.49 -5.79 22.71
C GLY A 36 8.39 -4.65 23.19
N ILE A 37 9.55 -4.45 22.55
CA ILE A 37 10.53 -3.42 22.93
C ILE A 37 10.17 -2.10 22.27
N PRO A 38 9.91 -1.02 23.04
CA PRO A 38 9.59 0.29 22.47
C PRO A 38 10.82 0.91 21.80
N ILE A 39 10.59 1.63 20.68
CA ILE A 39 11.63 2.35 19.95
C ILE A 39 11.54 3.84 20.27
N HIS A 40 12.64 4.44 20.68
CA HIS A 40 12.71 5.87 20.96
C HIS A 40 13.51 6.58 19.85
N VAL A 41 12.84 7.41 19.08
CA VAL A 41 13.44 8.20 17.99
C VAL A 41 13.76 9.60 18.55
N LEU A 42 15.04 9.96 18.52
CA LEU A 42 15.55 11.24 19.01
C LEU A 42 16.15 12.04 17.85
N ASN A 43 16.16 13.37 17.98
CA ASN A 43 16.83 14.27 17.06
C ASN A 43 18.27 14.52 17.53
N THR A 44 19.25 14.09 16.76
CA THR A 44 20.68 14.28 17.08
C THR A 44 21.09 15.75 17.14
N ASN A 45 20.40 16.62 16.39
CA ASN A 45 20.65 18.06 16.39
C ASN A 45 19.90 18.82 17.50
N ALA A 46 19.00 18.16 18.21
CA ALA A 46 18.24 18.72 19.33
C ALA A 46 18.01 17.64 20.39
N PRO A 47 19.08 17.18 21.09
CA PRO A 47 19.02 16.05 22.03
C PRO A 47 18.17 16.33 23.28
N GLN A 48 17.81 17.60 23.51
CA GLN A 48 16.91 18.01 24.60
C GLN A 48 15.43 17.80 24.30
N ASP A 49 15.10 17.57 23.02
CA ASP A 49 13.71 17.31 22.63
C ASP A 49 13.29 15.93 23.12
N PRO A 50 12.03 15.76 23.58
CA PRO A 50 11.54 14.49 24.10
C PRO A 50 11.48 13.38 23.06
N GLY A 51 11.63 13.71 21.77
CA GLY A 51 11.59 12.75 20.68
C GLY A 51 10.22 12.11 20.46
N THR A 52 10.22 10.96 19.78
CA THR A 52 9.01 10.18 19.48
C THR A 52 9.18 8.74 19.98
N MET A 53 8.26 8.31 20.83
CA MET A 53 8.20 6.92 21.28
C MET A 53 7.29 6.10 20.37
N ILE A 54 7.80 5.01 19.82
CA ILE A 54 7.05 4.04 19.03
C ILE A 54 6.76 2.85 19.93
N VAL A 55 5.48 2.55 20.08
CA VAL A 55 4.99 1.48 20.96
C VAL A 55 3.94 0.65 20.23
N GLU A 56 3.78 -0.61 20.61
CA GLU A 56 2.80 -1.50 20.01
C GLU A 56 1.37 -0.93 20.10
N ASN A 57 0.99 -0.49 21.29
CA ASN A 57 -0.34 0.06 21.55
C ASN A 57 -0.26 1.33 22.39
N THR A 58 -1.01 2.34 22.01
CA THR A 58 -1.21 3.53 22.84
C THR A 58 -2.61 3.54 23.42
N CYS A 59 -2.73 3.76 24.72
CA CYS A 59 -4.03 3.88 25.40
C CYS A 59 -4.72 5.20 25.12
N SER A 60 -4.01 6.20 24.58
CA SER A 60 -4.57 7.52 24.27
C SER A 60 -5.37 7.51 22.98
N LYS A 61 -6.51 8.22 22.97
CA LYS A 61 -7.24 8.51 21.74
C LYS A 61 -6.33 9.32 20.81
N PRO A 62 -6.23 8.97 19.52
CA PRO A 62 -5.40 9.72 18.59
C PRO A 62 -5.93 11.16 18.48
N LYS A 63 -5.02 12.13 18.56
CA LYS A 63 -5.35 13.55 18.41
C LYS A 63 -5.87 13.88 17.00
N PHE A 64 -5.37 13.16 16.02
CA PHE A 64 -5.75 13.30 14.61
C PHE A 64 -6.26 11.98 14.05
N THR A 65 -7.25 12.07 13.16
CA THR A 65 -7.79 10.90 12.45
C THR A 65 -6.75 10.31 11.51
N ILE A 66 -6.07 11.18 10.73
CA ILE A 66 -4.96 10.82 9.84
C ILE A 66 -3.67 11.17 10.57
N THR A 67 -2.77 10.23 10.67
CA THR A 67 -1.49 10.38 11.37
C THR A 67 -0.30 10.42 10.41
N GLY A 68 -0.44 9.89 9.21
CA GLY A 68 0.60 9.92 8.18
C GLY A 68 0.04 9.81 6.78
N ILE A 69 0.78 10.36 5.84
CA ILE A 69 0.55 10.20 4.40
C ILE A 69 1.91 9.90 3.79
N ALA A 70 2.01 8.81 3.06
CA ALA A 70 3.21 8.41 2.34
C ALA A 70 2.85 8.13 0.87
N GLY A 71 3.82 8.26 -0.02
CA GLY A 71 3.62 7.99 -1.43
C GLY A 71 4.88 7.45 -2.09
N LYS A 72 4.70 6.50 -2.98
CA LYS A 72 5.78 5.87 -3.75
C LYS A 72 5.37 5.82 -5.22
N LYS A 73 6.28 6.23 -6.10
CA LYS A 73 6.11 6.18 -7.56
C LYS A 73 6.74 4.92 -8.14
N GLY A 74 6.48 4.66 -9.41
CA GLY A 74 7.13 3.58 -10.16
C GLY A 74 6.36 2.27 -10.12
N PHE A 75 5.05 2.35 -10.20
CA PHE A 75 4.18 1.19 -10.31
C PHE A 75 3.53 1.11 -11.69
N ALA A 76 3.21 -0.12 -12.06
CA ALA A 76 2.37 -0.44 -13.20
C ALA A 76 1.19 -1.28 -12.74
N SER A 77 0.09 -1.19 -13.46
CA SER A 77 -1.08 -2.06 -13.26
C SER A 77 -1.30 -2.95 -14.48
N ILE A 78 -1.65 -4.18 -14.20
CA ILE A 78 -2.05 -5.19 -15.18
C ILE A 78 -3.50 -5.56 -14.85
N THR A 79 -4.43 -5.10 -15.67
CA THR A 79 -5.86 -5.41 -15.52
C THR A 79 -6.24 -6.53 -16.46
N VAL A 80 -6.65 -7.63 -15.88
CA VAL A 80 -7.13 -8.83 -16.58
C VAL A 80 -8.65 -8.81 -16.55
N GLU A 81 -9.27 -8.74 -17.70
CA GLU A 81 -10.72 -8.79 -17.86
C GLU A 81 -11.15 -10.15 -18.41
N LYS A 82 -12.15 -10.74 -17.78
CA LYS A 82 -12.74 -11.99 -18.22
C LYS A 82 -14.20 -12.07 -17.81
N SER A 83 -15.07 -12.24 -18.78
CA SER A 83 -16.50 -12.44 -18.54
C SER A 83 -16.73 -13.62 -17.60
N MET A 84 -17.56 -13.41 -16.56
CA MET A 84 -17.88 -14.39 -15.53
C MET A 84 -16.66 -14.86 -14.70
N MET A 85 -15.63 -14.05 -14.58
CA MET A 85 -14.42 -14.33 -13.81
C MET A 85 -14.72 -14.79 -12.38
N ASN A 86 -15.67 -14.15 -11.72
CA ASN A 86 -16.05 -14.43 -10.34
C ASN A 86 -16.65 -15.84 -10.14
N THR A 87 -17.09 -16.50 -11.19
CA THR A 87 -17.61 -17.87 -11.14
C THR A 87 -16.52 -18.92 -11.39
N GLU A 88 -15.36 -18.51 -11.91
CA GLU A 88 -14.25 -19.41 -12.20
C GLU A 88 -13.42 -19.72 -10.94
N ILE A 89 -13.56 -20.94 -10.44
CA ILE A 89 -12.84 -21.39 -9.25
C ILE A 89 -11.32 -21.36 -9.51
N GLY A 90 -10.61 -20.68 -8.62
CA GLY A 90 -9.14 -20.60 -8.65
C GLY A 90 -8.58 -19.62 -9.69
N PHE A 91 -9.40 -18.72 -10.26
CA PHE A 91 -8.94 -17.70 -11.20
C PHE A 91 -7.78 -16.88 -10.64
N GLY A 92 -7.93 -16.30 -9.44
CA GLY A 92 -6.87 -15.52 -8.79
C GLY A 92 -5.58 -16.33 -8.58
N ARG A 93 -5.68 -17.62 -8.22
CA ARG A 93 -4.51 -18.49 -8.09
C ARG A 93 -3.77 -18.66 -9.44
N LYS A 94 -4.51 -18.82 -10.53
CA LYS A 94 -3.92 -18.94 -11.87
C LYS A 94 -3.23 -17.65 -12.27
N VAL A 95 -3.87 -16.49 -12.03
CA VAL A 95 -3.27 -15.17 -12.30
C VAL A 95 -1.99 -15.00 -11.49
N LEU A 96 -2.06 -15.17 -10.16
CA LEU A 96 -0.88 -15.00 -9.29
C LEU A 96 0.23 -16.01 -9.58
N GLY A 97 -0.12 -17.22 -10.02
CA GLY A 97 0.86 -18.22 -10.45
C GLY A 97 1.74 -17.74 -11.60
N VAL A 98 1.19 -16.93 -12.52
CA VAL A 98 1.98 -16.34 -13.62
C VAL A 98 3.00 -15.33 -13.08
N PHE A 99 2.65 -14.54 -12.06
CA PHE A 99 3.59 -13.60 -11.43
C PHE A 99 4.68 -14.34 -10.64
N ASP A 100 4.30 -15.39 -9.90
CA ASP A 100 5.22 -16.26 -9.17
C ASP A 100 6.23 -16.94 -10.12
N ASP A 101 5.76 -17.55 -11.20
CA ASP A 101 6.59 -18.17 -12.22
C ASP A 101 7.62 -17.20 -12.86
N ASN A 102 7.31 -15.90 -12.84
CA ASN A 102 8.18 -14.84 -13.34
C ASN A 102 8.96 -14.12 -12.22
N ASN A 103 8.93 -14.57 -10.98
CA ASN A 103 9.56 -13.92 -9.82
C ASN A 103 9.17 -12.44 -9.74
N LEU A 104 7.89 -12.13 -9.83
CA LEU A 104 7.32 -10.79 -9.65
C LEU A 104 6.49 -10.74 -8.38
N SER A 105 6.87 -9.88 -7.45
CA SER A 105 6.03 -9.52 -6.31
C SER A 105 4.93 -8.57 -6.75
N PHE A 106 3.80 -8.62 -6.06
CA PHE A 106 2.71 -7.65 -6.25
C PHE A 106 2.49 -6.84 -4.97
N GLU A 107 2.09 -5.59 -5.13
CA GLU A 107 1.78 -4.70 -4.02
C GLU A 107 0.29 -4.76 -3.66
N HIS A 108 -0.55 -4.92 -4.67
CA HIS A 108 -1.98 -4.80 -4.53
C HIS A 108 -2.70 -5.61 -5.60
N MET A 109 -3.85 -6.19 -5.27
CA MET A 109 -4.61 -7.02 -6.20
C MET A 109 -6.12 -6.86 -5.99
N PRO A 110 -6.69 -5.71 -6.31
CA PRO A 110 -8.13 -5.53 -6.28
C PRO A 110 -8.82 -6.35 -7.36
N SER A 111 -9.97 -6.90 -7.03
CA SER A 111 -10.80 -7.67 -7.96
C SER A 111 -12.23 -7.15 -7.99
N GLY A 112 -12.80 -7.05 -9.19
CA GLY A 112 -14.21 -6.80 -9.45
C GLY A 112 -14.98 -8.07 -9.76
N ILE A 113 -16.08 -7.93 -10.52
CA ILE A 113 -16.89 -9.07 -10.95
C ILE A 113 -16.22 -9.79 -12.12
N ASP A 114 -15.78 -9.03 -13.12
CA ASP A 114 -15.19 -9.52 -14.36
C ASP A 114 -13.76 -9.01 -14.57
N THR A 115 -13.18 -8.34 -13.60
CA THR A 115 -11.84 -7.76 -13.69
C THR A 115 -10.99 -8.08 -12.45
N MET A 116 -9.71 -8.30 -12.67
CA MET A 116 -8.69 -8.41 -11.62
C MET A 116 -7.48 -7.57 -12.03
N THR A 117 -7.08 -6.65 -11.18
CA THR A 117 -5.92 -5.79 -11.42
C THR A 117 -4.78 -6.17 -10.48
N VAL A 118 -3.58 -6.32 -11.00
CA VAL A 118 -2.38 -6.57 -10.22
C VAL A 118 -1.45 -5.38 -10.34
N PHE A 119 -1.04 -4.80 -9.20
CA PHE A 119 -0.08 -3.70 -9.13
C PHE A 119 1.30 -4.25 -8.80
N VAL A 120 2.28 -3.89 -9.61
CA VAL A 120 3.66 -4.35 -9.51
C VAL A 120 4.65 -3.19 -9.63
N HIS A 121 5.89 -3.41 -9.21
CA HIS A 121 6.98 -2.48 -9.50
C HIS A 121 7.23 -2.41 -11.01
N GLN A 122 7.12 -1.21 -11.58
CA GLN A 122 7.22 -0.98 -13.03
C GLN A 122 8.55 -1.46 -13.62
N ASN A 123 9.66 -1.19 -12.94
CA ASN A 123 10.98 -1.57 -13.44
C ASN A 123 11.16 -3.09 -13.53
N GLU A 124 10.66 -3.83 -12.53
CA GLU A 124 10.74 -5.29 -12.50
C GLU A 124 9.82 -5.92 -13.55
N PHE A 125 8.65 -5.31 -13.75
CA PHE A 125 7.67 -5.76 -14.73
C PHE A 125 8.12 -5.52 -16.17
N ALA A 126 8.71 -4.37 -16.47
CA ALA A 126 9.10 -3.98 -17.83
C ALA A 126 10.02 -5.00 -18.51
N GLU A 127 10.91 -5.65 -17.75
CA GLU A 127 11.79 -6.70 -18.26
C GLU A 127 11.06 -8.02 -18.58
N LYS A 128 9.89 -8.22 -18.00
CA LYS A 128 9.16 -9.49 -18.01
C LYS A 128 7.75 -9.37 -18.63
N GLU A 129 7.39 -8.19 -19.11
CA GLU A 129 6.06 -7.84 -19.62
C GLU A 129 5.52 -8.89 -20.60
N GLN A 130 6.28 -9.20 -21.66
CA GLN A 130 5.86 -10.14 -22.68
C GLN A 130 5.63 -11.56 -22.12
N GLN A 131 6.46 -11.99 -21.18
CA GLN A 131 6.36 -13.30 -20.56
C GLN A 131 5.12 -13.41 -19.69
N VAL A 132 4.85 -12.35 -18.90
CA VAL A 132 3.67 -12.26 -18.04
C VAL A 132 2.39 -12.24 -18.87
N ILE A 133 2.31 -11.39 -19.91
CA ILE A 133 1.14 -11.31 -20.78
C ILE A 133 0.87 -12.66 -21.47
N ALA A 134 1.89 -13.28 -22.04
CA ALA A 134 1.76 -14.60 -22.63
C ALA A 134 1.36 -15.67 -21.62
N GLY A 135 1.87 -15.58 -20.40
CA GLY A 135 1.49 -16.44 -19.28
C GLY A 135 0.02 -16.30 -18.90
N LEU A 136 -0.46 -15.06 -18.77
CA LEU A 136 -1.86 -14.76 -18.46
C LEU A 136 -2.81 -15.28 -19.54
N HIS A 137 -2.48 -15.07 -20.82
CA HIS A 137 -3.28 -15.63 -21.92
C HIS A 137 -3.39 -17.16 -21.86
N ARG A 138 -2.29 -17.86 -21.55
CA ARG A 138 -2.30 -19.32 -21.40
C ARG A 138 -3.07 -19.80 -20.17
N ALA A 139 -2.91 -19.10 -19.05
CA ALA A 139 -3.43 -19.56 -17.75
C ALA A 139 -4.93 -19.32 -17.59
N VAL A 140 -5.42 -18.17 -18.05
CA VAL A 140 -6.81 -17.73 -17.77
C VAL A 140 -7.63 -17.38 -19.00
N GLN A 141 -7.02 -17.30 -20.19
CA GLN A 141 -7.70 -16.95 -21.45
C GLN A 141 -8.60 -15.71 -21.28
N PRO A 142 -8.04 -14.55 -20.95
CA PRO A 142 -8.79 -13.34 -20.71
C PRO A 142 -9.42 -12.78 -21.98
N ASP A 143 -10.51 -12.03 -21.82
CA ASP A 143 -11.13 -11.30 -22.93
C ASP A 143 -10.25 -10.11 -23.35
N SER A 144 -9.65 -9.44 -22.35
CA SER A 144 -8.66 -8.37 -22.56
C SER A 144 -7.63 -8.29 -21.44
N ILE A 145 -6.47 -7.73 -21.75
CA ILE A 145 -5.45 -7.31 -20.76
C ILE A 145 -5.12 -5.85 -21.05
N ASP A 146 -5.31 -5.00 -20.05
CA ASP A 146 -4.94 -3.58 -20.09
C ASP A 146 -3.75 -3.30 -19.20
N LEU A 147 -2.80 -2.49 -19.69
CA LEU A 147 -1.58 -2.12 -19.00
C LEU A 147 -1.53 -0.61 -18.80
N GLU A 148 -1.22 -0.19 -17.59
CA GLU A 148 -1.01 1.22 -17.29
C GLU A 148 0.28 1.39 -16.48
N SER A 149 1.15 2.28 -16.93
CA SER A 149 2.44 2.59 -16.31
C SER A 149 2.41 3.95 -15.61
N ASP A 150 3.51 4.31 -14.99
CA ASP A 150 3.73 5.60 -14.32
C ASP A 150 2.71 5.90 -13.19
N LEU A 151 2.31 4.85 -12.50
CA LEU A 151 1.42 4.96 -11.37
C LEU A 151 2.18 5.26 -10.07
N ALA A 152 1.47 5.88 -9.12
CA ALA A 152 1.93 6.09 -7.76
C ALA A 152 0.94 5.49 -6.77
N LEU A 153 1.45 4.87 -5.73
CA LEU A 153 0.67 4.47 -4.57
C LEU A 153 0.73 5.58 -3.52
N ILE A 154 -0.42 5.94 -2.97
CA ILE A 154 -0.56 6.89 -1.87
C ILE A 154 -1.22 6.15 -0.71
N ALA A 155 -0.50 6.01 0.39
CA ALA A 155 -1.03 5.46 1.63
C ALA A 155 -1.40 6.58 2.60
N VAL A 156 -2.63 6.58 3.04
CA VAL A 156 -3.10 7.45 4.11
C VAL A 156 -3.33 6.59 5.34
N VAL A 157 -2.56 6.82 6.40
CA VAL A 157 -2.58 5.99 7.59
C VAL A 157 -3.09 6.74 8.81
N GLY A 158 -3.86 6.06 9.65
CA GLY A 158 -4.34 6.66 10.87
C GLY A 158 -5.26 5.76 11.69
N ARG A 159 -4.93 5.54 12.95
CA ARG A 159 -5.71 4.71 13.89
C ARG A 159 -7.16 5.18 14.07
N GLY A 160 -7.41 6.47 13.86
CA GLY A 160 -8.76 7.06 13.97
C GLY A 160 -9.65 6.81 12.76
N MET A 161 -9.07 6.42 11.62
CA MET A 161 -9.78 6.35 10.33
C MET A 161 -10.92 5.33 10.33
N ARG A 162 -10.69 4.16 10.90
CA ARG A 162 -11.67 3.06 10.95
C ARG A 162 -13.03 3.45 11.58
N ARG A 163 -13.04 4.39 12.53
CA ARG A 163 -14.22 4.78 13.30
C ARG A 163 -14.72 6.20 13.00
N THR A 164 -13.97 6.97 12.21
CA THR A 164 -14.32 8.36 11.90
C THR A 164 -15.03 8.44 10.55
N ARG A 165 -16.28 8.84 10.59
CA ARG A 165 -17.09 9.04 9.37
C ARG A 165 -16.54 10.20 8.54
N GLY A 166 -16.62 10.09 7.22
CA GLY A 166 -16.25 11.14 6.28
C GLY A 166 -14.76 11.27 6.00
N THR A 167 -13.89 10.40 6.56
CA THR A 167 -12.45 10.44 6.30
C THR A 167 -12.13 10.25 4.82
N ALA A 168 -12.71 9.24 4.17
CA ALA A 168 -12.53 9.00 2.74
C ALA A 168 -12.98 10.21 1.89
N GLY A 169 -14.13 10.81 2.20
CA GLY A 169 -14.61 12.01 1.51
C GLY A 169 -13.62 13.17 1.57
N ARG A 170 -12.99 13.40 2.71
CA ARG A 170 -11.94 14.44 2.86
C ARG A 170 -10.69 14.13 2.03
N ILE A 171 -10.25 12.87 2.01
CA ILE A 171 -9.10 12.44 1.23
C ILE A 171 -9.37 12.63 -0.26
N PHE A 172 -10.50 12.14 -0.78
CA PHE A 172 -10.85 12.27 -2.19
C PHE A 172 -11.10 13.73 -2.60
N SER A 173 -11.67 14.54 -1.73
CA SER A 173 -11.79 15.97 -1.99
C SER A 173 -10.41 16.64 -2.12
N ALA A 174 -9.46 16.29 -1.27
CA ALA A 174 -8.10 16.81 -1.36
C ALA A 174 -7.38 16.37 -2.66
N LEU A 175 -7.52 15.11 -3.05
CA LEU A 175 -6.96 14.58 -4.29
C LEU A 175 -7.60 15.25 -5.52
N ALA A 176 -8.91 15.45 -5.51
CA ALA A 176 -9.63 16.14 -6.58
C ALA A 176 -9.19 17.60 -6.74
N HIS A 177 -9.02 18.34 -5.62
CA HIS A 177 -8.48 19.71 -5.65
C HIS A 177 -7.04 19.77 -6.15
N ALA A 178 -6.26 18.70 -5.92
CA ALA A 178 -4.90 18.58 -6.44
C ALA A 178 -4.85 18.06 -7.89
N HIS A 179 -6.00 17.90 -8.55
CA HIS A 179 -6.14 17.34 -9.90
C HIS A 179 -5.51 15.93 -10.05
N VAL A 180 -5.52 15.15 -8.99
CA VAL A 180 -5.03 13.75 -9.02
C VAL A 180 -6.17 12.84 -9.44
N ASN A 181 -5.94 12.06 -10.50
CA ASN A 181 -6.86 11.02 -10.94
C ASN A 181 -6.63 9.75 -10.13
N VAL A 182 -7.63 9.32 -9.39
CA VAL A 182 -7.60 8.08 -8.59
C VAL A 182 -8.03 6.92 -9.47
N LYS A 183 -7.15 5.94 -9.67
CA LYS A 183 -7.41 4.76 -10.48
C LYS A 183 -8.02 3.63 -9.68
N MET A 184 -7.52 3.42 -8.46
CA MET A 184 -7.92 2.32 -7.61
C MET A 184 -7.87 2.75 -6.14
N ILE A 185 -8.72 2.12 -5.35
CA ILE A 185 -8.82 2.38 -3.93
C ILE A 185 -8.88 1.03 -3.22
N ASP A 186 -8.07 0.89 -2.19
CA ASP A 186 -8.24 -0.18 -1.22
C ASP A 186 -8.23 0.38 0.20
N GLN A 187 -8.94 -0.28 1.08
CA GLN A 187 -9.03 0.15 2.47
C GLN A 187 -8.75 -1.03 3.42
N GLY A 188 -7.59 -0.98 4.04
CA GLY A 188 -7.24 -1.87 5.13
C GLY A 188 -7.85 -1.46 6.48
N SER A 189 -7.33 -2.01 7.55
CA SER A 189 -7.84 -1.76 8.90
C SER A 189 -7.45 -0.40 9.48
N SER A 190 -6.36 0.18 9.03
CA SER A 190 -5.77 1.43 9.54
C SER A 190 -5.26 2.39 8.45
N GLU A 191 -5.32 1.97 7.19
CA GLU A 191 -4.88 2.69 5.98
C GLU A 191 -6.00 2.81 4.95
N LEU A 192 -5.79 3.72 3.99
CA LEU A 192 -6.65 3.96 2.81
C LEU A 192 -5.79 4.45 1.66
#